data_8de384e55627ad354c5f040c3b869e82
#
_entry.id   8de384e55627ad354c5f040c3b869e82
#
_cell.length_a   1.000
_cell.length_b   1.000
_cell.length_c   1.000
_cell.angle_alpha   90.00
_cell.angle_beta   90.00
_cell.angle_gamma   90.00
#
_symmetry.space_group_name_H-M   'P 1'
#
loop_
_entity.id
_entity.type
_entity.pdbx_description
1 polymer ?
#
loop_
_entity_poly.entity_id
_entity_poly.type
_entity_poly.pdbx_seq_one_letter_code
_entity_poly.pdbx_strand_id
1 'polypeptide(L)'
;TALHNAGKLVKVFGGAVASDHVVTPQEPTVAQKITVHVSEKQRIAEYAAGLIGQGEFIYLDAGTTTGYMLEFFCDKDVTVVTNAVAHAQRLAKAGVKVRLVGGELKSSTEAVVGSEAMQTLRKYHFTKGFFGTNGVTKKAGFTTPDANEAMVKKTAIEQCQKKYVLCDHSKFGEVSSVTFLAFTGADVITDRITEGYQDCGNIVVIE
;
A
#
# COMPACT_ATOMS: atom_id res chain seq x y z
N THR A 1 5.65 -16.85 27.10
CA THR A 1 6.15 -16.08 28.25
C THR A 1 5.59 -14.67 28.20
N ALA A 2 5.46 -14.00 29.35
CA ALA A 2 4.73 -12.73 29.50
C ALA A 2 5.15 -11.62 28.51
N LEU A 3 6.45 -11.49 28.22
CA LEU A 3 6.96 -10.45 27.29
C LEU A 3 6.63 -10.73 25.82
N HIS A 4 6.50 -11.99 25.42
CA HIS A 4 6.04 -12.36 24.08
C HIS A 4 4.54 -12.07 23.92
N ASN A 5 3.74 -12.40 24.94
CA ASN A 5 2.30 -12.13 24.95
C ASN A 5 1.99 -10.62 25.08
N ALA A 6 2.93 -9.83 25.59
CA ALA A 6 2.86 -8.37 25.65
C ALA A 6 3.42 -7.68 24.36
N GLY A 7 3.79 -8.45 23.33
CA GLY A 7 4.31 -7.90 22.07
C GLY A 7 5.71 -7.27 22.16
N LYS A 8 6.41 -7.46 23.28
CA LYS A 8 7.74 -6.85 23.51
C LYS A 8 8.92 -7.70 23.06
N LEU A 9 8.70 -8.98 22.73
CA LEU A 9 9.71 -9.90 22.25
C LEU A 9 9.12 -10.85 21.20
N VAL A 10 9.90 -11.14 20.16
CA VAL A 10 9.63 -12.24 19.22
C VAL A 10 10.55 -13.40 19.50
N LYS A 11 9.99 -14.60 19.66
CA LYS A 11 10.77 -15.84 19.79
C LYS A 11 11.32 -16.22 18.42
N VAL A 12 12.65 -16.43 18.37
CA VAL A 12 13.36 -16.98 17.20
C VAL A 12 14.04 -18.28 17.59
N PHE A 13 14.45 -19.06 16.57
CA PHE A 13 15.19 -20.30 16.83
C PHE A 13 16.52 -19.95 17.55
N GLY A 14 16.67 -20.45 18.78
CA GLY A 14 17.85 -20.18 19.61
C GLY A 14 17.80 -18.93 20.50
N GLY A 15 16.65 -18.18 20.56
CA GLY A 15 16.59 -16.99 21.40
C GLY A 15 15.29 -16.21 21.35
N ALA A 16 15.38 -14.92 21.70
CA ALA A 16 14.32 -13.94 21.56
C ALA A 16 14.93 -12.58 21.19
N VAL A 17 14.27 -11.84 20.32
CA VAL A 17 14.68 -10.50 19.86
C VAL A 17 13.66 -9.48 20.37
N ALA A 18 14.13 -8.29 20.78
CA ALA A 18 13.24 -7.19 21.16
C ALA A 18 12.40 -6.76 19.96
N SER A 19 11.10 -6.49 20.17
CA SER A 19 10.15 -6.19 19.10
C SER A 19 10.38 -4.83 18.42
N ASP A 20 11.24 -3.99 18.96
CA ASP A 20 11.46 -2.64 18.45
C ASP A 20 12.07 -2.57 17.03
N HIS A 21 12.51 -3.70 16.47
CA HIS A 21 13.09 -3.81 15.12
C HIS A 21 12.93 -5.20 14.50
N VAL A 22 11.75 -5.82 14.59
CA VAL A 22 11.54 -7.11 13.92
C VAL A 22 11.26 -6.86 12.44
N VAL A 23 12.28 -7.03 11.60
CA VAL A 23 12.08 -7.22 10.16
C VAL A 23 11.32 -8.53 9.98
N THR A 24 10.06 -8.47 9.56
CA THR A 24 9.24 -9.66 9.30
C THR A 24 9.76 -10.34 8.03
N PRO A 25 10.39 -11.53 8.10
CA PRO A 25 11.05 -12.15 6.93
C PRO A 25 10.07 -12.74 5.92
N GLN A 26 8.81 -12.96 6.30
CA GLN A 26 7.80 -13.56 5.44
C GLN A 26 6.74 -12.54 5.06
N GLU A 27 6.53 -12.40 3.75
CA GLU A 27 5.44 -11.60 3.22
C GLU A 27 4.11 -12.33 3.38
N PRO A 28 3.12 -11.78 4.11
CA PRO A 28 1.80 -12.36 4.16
C PRO A 28 1.15 -12.31 2.78
N THR A 29 0.53 -13.40 2.36
CA THR A 29 -0.20 -13.48 1.08
C THR A 29 -1.42 -12.55 1.06
N VAL A 30 -1.96 -12.26 -0.14
CA VAL A 30 -3.21 -11.49 -0.29
C VAL A 30 -4.34 -12.16 0.51
N ALA A 31 -4.46 -13.49 0.46
CA ALA A 31 -5.48 -14.24 1.18
C ALA A 31 -5.38 -14.05 2.71
N GLN A 32 -4.18 -13.96 3.26
CA GLN A 32 -3.96 -13.68 4.68
C GLN A 32 -4.27 -12.22 5.05
N LYS A 33 -3.95 -11.28 4.17
CA LYS A 33 -4.16 -9.84 4.41
C LYS A 33 -5.62 -9.42 4.26
N ILE A 34 -6.40 -10.06 3.40
CA ILE A 34 -7.75 -9.61 3.05
C ILE A 34 -8.74 -9.70 4.22
N THR A 35 -8.54 -10.64 5.14
CA THR A 35 -9.43 -10.88 6.27
C THR A 35 -9.06 -10.12 7.55
N VAL A 36 -7.94 -9.38 7.54
CA VAL A 36 -7.43 -8.66 8.71
C VAL A 36 -7.76 -7.18 8.59
N HIS A 37 -8.29 -6.56 9.65
CA HIS A 37 -8.65 -5.14 9.72
C HIS A 37 -9.55 -4.70 8.56
N VAL A 38 -10.58 -5.50 8.25
CA VAL A 38 -11.47 -5.29 7.09
C VAL A 38 -12.21 -3.96 7.20
N SER A 39 -12.80 -3.68 8.36
CA SER A 39 -13.55 -2.45 8.61
C SER A 39 -12.68 -1.19 8.45
N GLU A 40 -11.48 -1.23 9.02
CA GLU A 40 -10.52 -0.12 8.93
C GLU A 40 -10.11 0.11 7.47
N LYS A 41 -9.79 -0.94 6.75
CA LYS A 41 -9.42 -0.86 5.33
C LYS A 41 -10.55 -0.33 4.45
N GLN A 42 -11.79 -0.75 4.69
CA GLN A 42 -12.95 -0.26 3.95
C GLN A 42 -13.16 1.24 4.16
N ARG A 43 -13.11 1.73 5.41
CA ARG A 43 -13.23 3.16 5.72
C ARG A 43 -12.10 3.98 5.10
N ILE A 44 -10.84 3.50 5.19
CA ILE A 44 -9.69 4.13 4.54
C ILE A 44 -9.90 4.18 3.02
N ALA A 45 -10.34 3.10 2.42
CA ALA A 45 -10.58 2.97 0.98
C ALA A 45 -11.71 3.88 0.51
N GLU A 46 -12.81 3.98 1.25
CA GLU A 46 -13.93 4.88 0.96
C GLU A 46 -13.49 6.34 0.94
N TYR A 47 -12.77 6.78 1.98
CA TYR A 47 -12.22 8.14 2.03
C TYR A 47 -11.27 8.39 0.86
N ALA A 48 -10.33 7.48 0.60
CA ALA A 48 -9.36 7.61 -0.49
C ALA A 48 -10.06 7.66 -1.87
N ALA A 49 -11.09 6.86 -2.10
CA ALA A 49 -11.89 6.87 -3.31
C ALA A 49 -12.65 8.20 -3.48
N GLY A 50 -13.06 8.84 -2.38
CA GLY A 50 -13.65 10.18 -2.37
C GLY A 50 -12.72 11.27 -2.92
N LEU A 51 -11.40 11.07 -2.82
CA LEU A 51 -10.42 12.00 -3.36
C LEU A 51 -10.28 11.96 -4.88
N ILE A 52 -10.83 10.93 -5.56
CA ILE A 52 -10.75 10.77 -7.01
C ILE A 52 -11.79 11.67 -7.68
N GLY A 53 -11.33 12.60 -8.53
CA GLY A 53 -12.18 13.46 -9.35
C GLY A 53 -12.55 12.85 -10.71
N GLN A 54 -13.48 13.50 -11.43
CA GLN A 54 -13.84 13.15 -12.79
C GLN A 54 -12.69 13.46 -13.76
N GLY A 55 -12.49 12.60 -14.77
CA GLY A 55 -11.49 12.78 -15.82
C GLY A 55 -10.04 12.51 -15.35
N GLU A 56 -9.84 12.03 -14.14
CA GLU A 56 -8.48 11.79 -13.62
C GLU A 56 -7.80 10.56 -14.22
N PHE A 57 -6.48 10.62 -14.29
CA PHE A 57 -5.59 9.53 -14.66
C PHE A 57 -4.77 9.12 -13.44
N ILE A 58 -5.12 7.99 -12.82
CA ILE A 58 -4.60 7.59 -11.52
C ILE A 58 -3.80 6.29 -11.59
N TYR A 59 -2.91 6.12 -10.61
CA TYR A 59 -2.26 4.85 -10.33
C TYR A 59 -2.87 4.20 -9.09
N LEU A 60 -3.18 2.90 -9.19
CA LEU A 60 -3.68 2.08 -8.10
C LEU A 60 -2.76 0.88 -7.89
N ASP A 61 -2.08 0.86 -6.77
CA ASP A 61 -1.11 -0.16 -6.41
C ASP A 61 -1.78 -1.49 -6.03
N ALA A 62 -1.04 -2.60 -6.18
CA ALA A 62 -1.49 -3.90 -5.68
C ALA A 62 -1.52 -3.91 -4.15
N GLY A 63 -2.66 -4.27 -3.59
CA GLY A 63 -2.84 -4.36 -2.15
C GLY A 63 -4.30 -4.58 -1.75
N THR A 64 -4.52 -5.06 -0.54
CA THR A 64 -5.88 -5.32 -0.05
C THR A 64 -6.63 -4.03 0.26
N THR A 65 -5.99 -3.02 0.86
CA THR A 65 -6.62 -1.73 1.16
C THR A 65 -6.98 -0.98 -0.12
N THR A 66 -6.07 -0.93 -1.10
CA THR A 66 -6.33 -0.33 -2.42
C THR A 66 -7.40 -1.10 -3.19
N GLY A 67 -7.50 -2.41 -3.00
CA GLY A 67 -8.54 -3.25 -3.58
C GLY A 67 -9.96 -2.94 -3.09
N TYR A 68 -10.12 -2.50 -1.85
CA TYR A 68 -11.41 -2.05 -1.33
C TYR A 68 -11.87 -0.73 -1.96
N MET A 69 -10.96 0.13 -2.45
CA MET A 69 -11.34 1.37 -3.14
C MET A 69 -12.25 1.12 -4.35
N LEU A 70 -12.11 -0.05 -5.01
CA LEU A 70 -12.87 -0.39 -6.21
C LEU A 70 -14.40 -0.42 -5.98
N GLU A 71 -14.85 -0.50 -4.73
CA GLU A 71 -16.26 -0.50 -4.36
C GLU A 71 -16.88 0.91 -4.40
N PHE A 72 -16.05 1.97 -4.40
CA PHE A 72 -16.47 3.34 -4.15
C PHE A 72 -16.26 4.32 -5.31
N PHE A 73 -15.67 3.91 -6.44
CA PHE A 73 -15.41 4.85 -7.54
C PHE A 73 -15.71 4.31 -8.95
N CYS A 74 -16.31 3.12 -9.08
CA CYS A 74 -16.58 2.52 -10.39
C CYS A 74 -17.60 3.30 -11.25
N ASP A 75 -18.33 4.23 -10.68
CA ASP A 75 -19.26 5.15 -11.37
C ASP A 75 -18.59 6.42 -11.89
N LYS A 76 -17.30 6.65 -11.59
CA LYS A 76 -16.57 7.83 -12.01
C LYS A 76 -15.93 7.65 -13.40
N ASP A 77 -15.95 8.72 -14.22
CA ASP A 77 -15.12 8.74 -15.44
C ASP A 77 -13.64 8.94 -15.03
N VAL A 78 -12.92 7.83 -14.91
CA VAL A 78 -11.52 7.80 -14.50
C VAL A 78 -10.78 6.76 -15.33
N THR A 79 -9.50 7.01 -15.60
CA THR A 79 -8.61 6.00 -16.18
C THR A 79 -7.63 5.53 -15.10
N VAL A 80 -7.64 4.24 -14.85
CA VAL A 80 -6.79 3.60 -13.82
C VAL A 80 -5.66 2.83 -14.47
N VAL A 81 -4.43 3.06 -14.00
CA VAL A 81 -3.29 2.18 -14.27
C VAL A 81 -3.00 1.40 -13.00
N THR A 82 -2.81 0.09 -13.13
CA THR A 82 -2.53 -0.77 -11.97
C THR A 82 -1.53 -1.87 -12.31
N ASN A 83 -0.80 -2.32 -11.32
CA ASN A 83 0.01 -3.55 -11.39
C ASN A 83 -0.68 -4.76 -10.75
N ALA A 84 -1.94 -4.62 -10.30
CA ALA A 84 -2.72 -5.70 -9.69
C ALA A 84 -3.66 -6.35 -10.70
N VAL A 85 -3.46 -7.64 -11.00
CA VAL A 85 -4.29 -8.39 -11.95
C VAL A 85 -5.75 -8.43 -11.50
N ALA A 86 -6.00 -8.73 -10.23
CA ALA A 86 -7.35 -8.78 -9.67
C ALA A 86 -8.08 -7.42 -9.72
N HIS A 87 -7.37 -6.32 -9.48
CA HIS A 87 -7.93 -4.97 -9.61
C HIS A 87 -8.32 -4.67 -11.07
N ALA A 88 -7.42 -4.95 -12.02
CA ALA A 88 -7.68 -4.73 -13.44
C ALA A 88 -8.91 -5.52 -13.93
N GLN A 89 -9.05 -6.77 -13.52
CA GLN A 89 -10.21 -7.59 -13.87
C GLN A 89 -11.53 -7.04 -13.32
N ARG A 90 -11.53 -6.61 -12.03
CA ARG A 90 -12.71 -6.03 -11.39
C ARG A 90 -13.12 -4.72 -12.05
N LEU A 91 -12.17 -3.82 -12.29
CA LEU A 91 -12.40 -2.54 -12.95
C LEU A 91 -12.92 -2.71 -14.38
N ALA A 92 -12.33 -3.61 -15.16
CA ALA A 92 -12.78 -3.89 -16.53
C ALA A 92 -14.24 -4.43 -16.56
N LYS A 93 -14.58 -5.34 -15.63
CA LYS A 93 -15.97 -5.84 -15.50
C LYS A 93 -16.96 -4.75 -15.11
N ALA A 94 -16.52 -3.74 -14.34
CA ALA A 94 -17.32 -2.57 -13.97
C ALA A 94 -17.38 -1.48 -15.05
N GLY A 95 -16.72 -1.68 -16.20
CA GLY A 95 -16.72 -0.71 -17.31
C GLY A 95 -15.74 0.46 -17.13
N VAL A 96 -14.90 0.44 -16.11
CA VAL A 96 -13.88 1.48 -15.87
C VAL A 96 -12.73 1.32 -16.87
N LYS A 97 -12.23 2.44 -17.41
CA LYS A 97 -11.04 2.45 -18.27
C LYS A 97 -9.81 2.04 -17.45
N VAL A 98 -9.28 0.84 -17.69
CA VAL A 98 -8.15 0.30 -16.94
C VAL A 98 -7.00 -0.11 -17.87
N ARG A 99 -5.77 0.12 -17.40
CA ARG A 99 -4.53 -0.36 -18.03
C ARG A 99 -3.77 -1.17 -17.01
N LEU A 100 -3.54 -2.44 -17.32
CA LEU A 100 -2.68 -3.31 -16.54
C LEU A 100 -1.25 -3.16 -17.06
N VAL A 101 -0.27 -2.92 -16.17
CA VAL A 101 1.15 -2.94 -16.57
C VAL A 101 1.58 -4.36 -16.91
N GLY A 102 2.45 -4.51 -17.89
CA GLY A 102 3.07 -5.80 -18.24
C GLY A 102 4.25 -6.12 -17.33
N GLY A 103 4.67 -7.38 -17.32
CA GLY A 103 5.83 -7.86 -16.56
C GLY A 103 5.61 -9.22 -15.92
N GLU A 104 6.42 -9.57 -14.94
CA GLU A 104 6.34 -10.83 -14.20
C GLU A 104 5.23 -10.78 -13.14
N LEU A 105 4.39 -11.81 -13.07
CA LEU A 105 3.36 -11.95 -12.07
C LEU A 105 3.91 -12.64 -10.82
N LYS A 106 3.96 -11.94 -9.71
CA LYS A 106 4.34 -12.48 -8.40
C LYS A 106 3.16 -13.19 -7.76
N SER A 107 3.30 -14.47 -7.45
CA SER A 107 2.21 -15.33 -6.99
C SER A 107 1.69 -14.99 -5.59
N SER A 108 2.55 -14.52 -4.67
CA SER A 108 2.17 -14.24 -3.27
C SER A 108 1.27 -13.01 -3.12
N THR A 109 1.44 -12.00 -3.98
CA THR A 109 0.73 -10.72 -3.93
C THR A 109 -0.13 -10.45 -5.15
N GLU A 110 -0.07 -11.34 -6.16
CA GLU A 110 -0.79 -11.20 -7.45
C GLU A 110 -0.48 -9.85 -8.13
N ALA A 111 0.71 -9.32 -7.85
CA ALA A 111 1.21 -8.07 -8.39
C ALA A 111 2.14 -8.32 -9.58
N VAL A 112 1.99 -7.51 -10.62
CA VAL A 112 2.97 -7.47 -11.72
C VAL A 112 4.17 -6.64 -11.29
N VAL A 113 5.37 -7.21 -11.47
CA VAL A 113 6.65 -6.62 -11.07
C VAL A 113 7.67 -6.70 -12.22
N GLY A 114 8.87 -6.17 -11.99
CA GLY A 114 9.99 -6.29 -12.91
C GLY A 114 10.22 -5.06 -13.79
N SER A 115 11.24 -5.16 -14.65
CA SER A 115 11.73 -4.05 -15.47
C SER A 115 10.70 -3.53 -16.48
N GLU A 116 9.89 -4.42 -17.04
CA GLU A 116 8.84 -4.06 -18.02
C GLU A 116 7.75 -3.20 -17.38
N ALA A 117 7.33 -3.57 -16.15
CA ALA A 117 6.38 -2.77 -15.38
C ALA A 117 6.92 -1.35 -15.14
N MET A 118 8.18 -1.24 -14.68
CA MET A 118 8.83 0.04 -14.45
C MET A 118 8.98 0.86 -15.74
N GLN A 119 9.38 0.25 -16.87
CA GLN A 119 9.49 0.94 -18.16
C GLN A 119 8.13 1.47 -18.64
N THR A 120 7.06 0.72 -18.41
CA THR A 120 5.70 1.15 -18.74
C THR A 120 5.26 2.32 -17.86
N LEU A 121 5.48 2.25 -16.56
CA LEU A 121 5.11 3.28 -15.60
C LEU A 121 5.81 4.62 -15.86
N ARG A 122 7.10 4.60 -16.23
CA ARG A 122 7.86 5.82 -16.56
C ARG A 122 7.31 6.65 -17.74
N LYS A 123 6.44 6.06 -18.56
CA LYS A 123 5.78 6.75 -19.68
C LYS A 123 4.56 7.54 -19.26
N TYR A 124 4.08 7.38 -18.03
CA TYR A 124 2.85 7.99 -17.54
C TYR A 124 3.11 9.15 -16.59
N HIS A 125 2.13 10.03 -16.48
CA HIS A 125 2.07 11.09 -15.47
C HIS A 125 0.70 11.04 -14.82
N PHE A 126 0.66 10.62 -13.56
CA PHE A 126 -0.58 10.42 -12.82
C PHE A 126 -0.97 11.67 -12.06
N THR A 127 -2.26 12.01 -12.04
CA THR A 127 -2.78 13.06 -11.15
C THR A 127 -2.68 12.64 -9.69
N LYS A 128 -2.98 11.35 -9.40
CA LYS A 128 -2.91 10.77 -8.07
C LYS A 128 -2.41 9.33 -8.15
N GLY A 129 -1.71 8.92 -7.09
CA GLY A 129 -1.36 7.52 -6.87
C GLY A 129 -1.76 7.08 -5.47
N PHE A 130 -2.33 5.87 -5.38
CA PHE A 130 -2.74 5.24 -4.14
C PHE A 130 -1.94 3.96 -3.91
N PHE A 131 -1.24 3.89 -2.79
CA PHE A 131 -0.25 2.85 -2.50
C PHE A 131 -0.55 2.15 -1.20
N GLY A 132 -0.29 0.83 -1.16
CA GLY A 132 -0.23 0.08 0.08
C GLY A 132 1.18 0.06 0.67
N THR A 133 1.27 -0.23 1.97
CA THR A 133 2.55 -0.47 2.67
C THR A 133 2.43 -1.64 3.63
N ASN A 134 3.55 -2.31 3.91
CA ASN A 134 3.62 -3.35 4.95
C ASN A 134 4.04 -2.79 6.31
N GLY A 135 4.76 -1.67 6.31
CA GLY A 135 5.16 -0.99 7.52
C GLY A 135 5.52 0.47 7.27
N VAL A 136 5.42 1.30 8.30
CA VAL A 136 5.76 2.72 8.26
C VAL A 136 6.38 3.19 9.56
N THR A 137 7.54 3.86 9.45
CA THR A 137 8.14 4.60 10.55
C THR A 137 8.70 5.94 10.06
N LYS A 138 8.86 6.90 10.97
CA LYS A 138 9.48 8.18 10.63
C LYS A 138 10.90 8.02 10.10
N LYS A 139 11.66 7.03 10.64
CA LYS A 139 13.05 6.77 10.28
C LYS A 139 13.20 5.95 9.00
N ALA A 140 12.48 4.84 8.87
CA ALA A 140 12.59 3.95 7.72
C ALA A 140 11.70 4.37 6.55
N GLY A 141 10.71 5.24 6.76
CA GLY A 141 9.71 5.57 5.76
C GLY A 141 8.72 4.43 5.55
N PHE A 142 8.22 4.30 4.32
CA PHE A 142 7.29 3.24 3.91
C PHE A 142 8.05 2.04 3.38
N THR A 143 7.70 0.85 3.88
CA THR A 143 8.47 -0.37 3.63
C THR A 143 7.60 -1.51 3.11
N THR A 144 8.24 -2.40 2.34
CA THR A 144 7.65 -3.65 1.82
C THR A 144 8.70 -4.76 1.89
N PRO A 145 8.32 -6.05 1.98
CA PRO A 145 9.30 -7.14 2.07
C PRO A 145 10.10 -7.38 0.79
N ASP A 146 9.52 -7.11 -0.38
CA ASP A 146 10.04 -7.49 -1.69
C ASP A 146 10.67 -6.32 -2.43
N ALA A 147 11.91 -6.50 -2.92
CA ALA A 147 12.66 -5.46 -3.62
C ALA A 147 12.04 -5.12 -5.00
N ASN A 148 11.51 -6.10 -5.73
CA ASN A 148 10.89 -5.85 -7.03
C ASN A 148 9.58 -5.06 -6.87
N GLU A 149 8.78 -5.37 -5.84
CA GLU A 149 7.60 -4.54 -5.51
C GLU A 149 7.99 -3.14 -5.09
N ALA A 150 9.03 -3.00 -4.25
CA ALA A 150 9.54 -1.69 -3.83
C ALA A 150 9.95 -0.84 -5.03
N MET A 151 10.61 -1.43 -6.03
CA MET A 151 11.04 -0.72 -7.25
C MET A 151 9.85 -0.28 -8.10
N VAL A 152 8.83 -1.12 -8.26
CA VAL A 152 7.60 -0.76 -8.98
C VAL A 152 6.86 0.37 -8.27
N LYS A 153 6.67 0.26 -6.93
CA LYS A 153 6.06 1.31 -6.11
C LYS A 153 6.82 2.63 -6.24
N LYS A 154 8.13 2.62 -6.07
CA LYS A 154 8.99 3.80 -6.21
C LYS A 154 8.83 4.44 -7.59
N THR A 155 8.90 3.64 -8.66
CA THR A 155 8.75 4.13 -10.03
C THR A 155 7.39 4.77 -10.26
N ALA A 156 6.30 4.14 -9.78
CA ALA A 156 4.95 4.70 -9.91
C ALA A 156 4.77 6.00 -9.10
N ILE A 157 5.30 6.04 -7.88
CA ILE A 157 5.25 7.20 -6.99
C ILE A 157 5.94 8.41 -7.63
N GLU A 158 7.08 8.22 -8.28
CA GLU A 158 7.83 9.27 -8.97
C GLU A 158 7.02 9.91 -10.13
N GLN A 159 6.04 9.18 -10.68
CA GLN A 159 5.16 9.65 -11.74
C GLN A 159 3.86 10.32 -11.23
N CYS A 160 3.64 10.40 -9.92
CA CYS A 160 2.42 10.95 -9.33
C CYS A 160 2.58 12.40 -8.88
N GLN A 161 1.59 13.25 -9.20
CA GLN A 161 1.51 14.62 -8.67
C GLN A 161 1.12 14.61 -7.18
N LYS A 162 0.06 13.86 -6.83
CA LYS A 162 -0.35 13.60 -5.44
C LYS A 162 -0.17 12.13 -5.09
N LYS A 163 0.32 11.86 -3.90
CA LYS A 163 0.75 10.54 -3.45
C LYS A 163 0.09 10.21 -2.12
N TYR A 164 -0.66 9.13 -2.08
CA TYR A 164 -1.38 8.68 -0.88
C TYR A 164 -0.94 7.27 -0.53
N VAL A 165 -0.51 7.06 0.71
CA VAL A 165 -0.25 5.73 1.26
C VAL A 165 -1.40 5.37 2.19
N LEU A 166 -2.06 4.25 1.89
CA LEU A 166 -3.22 3.74 2.62
C LEU A 166 -2.76 2.65 3.57
N CYS A 167 -2.89 2.87 4.85
CA CYS A 167 -2.54 1.85 5.84
C CYS A 167 -3.37 1.98 7.11
N ASP A 168 -3.80 0.86 7.66
CA ASP A 168 -4.39 0.81 8.97
C ASP A 168 -3.34 1.03 10.07
N HIS A 169 -3.80 1.35 11.28
CA HIS A 169 -2.94 1.67 12.43
C HIS A 169 -1.89 0.59 12.75
N SER A 170 -2.13 -0.67 12.41
CA SER A 170 -1.21 -1.77 12.69
C SER A 170 0.11 -1.71 11.90
N LYS A 171 0.19 -0.84 10.90
CA LYS A 171 1.39 -0.66 10.07
C LYS A 171 2.38 0.34 10.64
N PHE A 172 1.94 1.17 11.59
CA PHE A 172 2.81 2.12 12.26
C PHE A 172 3.75 1.41 13.25
N GLY A 173 5.03 1.77 13.22
CA GLY A 173 6.06 1.12 14.01
C GLY A 173 6.66 -0.14 13.37
N GLU A 174 5.99 -0.71 12.34
CA GLU A 174 6.49 -1.88 11.64
C GLU A 174 7.51 -1.50 10.57
N VAL A 175 8.51 -2.36 10.36
CA VAL A 175 9.55 -2.20 9.33
C VAL A 175 9.71 -3.50 8.56
N SER A 176 9.57 -3.43 7.23
CA SER A 176 9.88 -4.52 6.32
C SER A 176 11.26 -4.33 5.67
N SER A 177 11.70 -5.30 4.87
CA SER A 177 13.08 -5.39 4.38
C SER A 177 13.54 -4.23 3.50
N VAL A 178 12.61 -3.60 2.74
CA VAL A 178 12.96 -2.61 1.71
C VAL A 178 12.12 -1.34 1.85
N THR A 179 12.77 -0.19 1.95
CA THR A 179 12.13 1.12 1.89
C THR A 179 11.87 1.51 0.43
N PHE A 180 10.63 1.92 0.12
CA PHE A 180 10.29 2.43 -1.21
C PHE A 180 10.02 3.95 -1.25
N LEU A 181 9.74 4.57 -0.08
CA LEU A 181 9.51 6.01 0.01
C LEU A 181 9.84 6.52 1.42
N ALA A 182 10.42 7.72 1.51
CA ALA A 182 10.59 8.42 2.78
C ALA A 182 9.24 8.78 3.41
N PHE A 183 9.16 8.85 4.73
CA PHE A 183 7.91 9.11 5.47
C PHE A 183 7.18 10.38 5.01
N THR A 184 7.93 11.44 4.72
CA THR A 184 7.38 12.74 4.27
C THR A 184 7.08 12.78 2.77
N GLY A 185 7.30 11.69 2.05
CA GLY A 185 7.15 11.64 0.59
C GLY A 185 5.72 11.47 0.08
N ALA A 186 4.76 11.21 0.97
CA ALA A 186 3.34 11.05 0.66
C ALA A 186 2.46 11.42 1.86
N ASP A 187 1.18 11.68 1.59
CA ASP A 187 0.16 11.75 2.63
C ASP A 187 -0.26 10.34 3.03
N VAL A 188 -0.43 10.11 4.32
CA VAL A 188 -0.87 8.83 4.89
C VAL A 188 -2.34 8.93 5.25
N ILE A 189 -3.16 8.02 4.73
CA ILE A 189 -4.57 7.90 5.11
C ILE A 189 -4.69 6.68 6.03
N THR A 190 -5.17 6.91 7.25
CA THR A 190 -5.26 5.87 8.30
C THR A 190 -6.54 5.98 9.11
N ASP A 191 -6.93 4.89 9.75
CA ASP A 191 -8.15 4.78 10.58
C ASP A 191 -8.02 5.48 11.93
N ARG A 192 -6.82 5.60 12.48
CA ARG A 192 -6.56 6.31 13.74
C ARG A 192 -5.11 6.73 13.87
N ILE A 193 -4.89 7.78 14.68
CA ILE A 193 -3.53 8.24 14.99
C ILE A 193 -2.84 7.24 15.92
N THR A 194 -1.57 7.00 15.69
CA THR A 194 -0.72 6.14 16.52
C THR A 194 0.18 7.01 17.40
N GLU A 195 0.49 6.54 18.61
CA GLU A 195 1.39 7.22 19.52
C GLU A 195 2.73 7.56 18.85
N GLY A 196 3.22 8.78 19.08
CA GLY A 196 4.42 9.30 18.47
C GLY A 196 4.25 9.90 17.07
N TYR A 197 3.03 9.91 16.50
CA TYR A 197 2.75 10.46 15.15
C TYR A 197 1.77 11.63 15.16
N GLN A 198 1.36 12.13 16.34
CA GLN A 198 0.33 13.17 16.51
C GLN A 198 0.69 14.48 15.81
N ASP A 199 1.98 14.82 15.77
CA ASP A 199 2.48 16.09 15.20
C ASP A 199 2.90 15.97 13.73
N CYS A 200 2.52 14.88 13.04
CA CYS A 200 2.90 14.66 11.65
C CYS A 200 1.85 15.27 10.71
N GLY A 201 2.22 16.35 10.02
CA GLY A 201 1.32 17.10 9.13
C GLY A 201 0.90 16.37 7.85
N ASN A 202 1.52 15.23 7.53
CA ASN A 202 1.19 14.40 6.38
C ASN A 202 0.30 13.20 6.71
N ILE A 203 -0.31 13.15 7.90
CA ILE A 203 -1.25 12.09 8.28
C ILE A 203 -2.68 12.61 8.26
N VAL A 204 -3.52 11.94 7.52
CA VAL A 204 -4.97 12.14 7.47
C VAL A 204 -5.63 10.99 8.23
N VAL A 205 -6.24 11.29 9.35
CA VAL A 205 -7.03 10.33 10.13
C VAL A 205 -8.47 10.43 9.68
N ILE A 206 -9.04 9.31 9.28
CA ILE A 206 -10.46 9.24 8.89
C ILE A 206 -11.34 9.03 10.14
N GLU A 207 -12.49 9.67 10.14
CA GLU A 207 -13.51 9.50 11.19
C GLU A 207 -14.33 8.20 11.04
#